data_ca59e239c56ca53e90efb30fa8f38185
#
_entry.id   ca59e239c56ca53e90efb30fa8f38185
#
_cell.length_a   1.000
_cell.length_b   1.000
_cell.length_c   1.000
_cell.angle_alpha   90.00
_cell.angle_beta   90.00
_cell.angle_gamma   90.00
#
_symmetry.space_group_name_H-M   'P 1'
#
loop_
_entity.id
_entity.type
_entity.pdbx_description
1 polymer ?
#
loop_
_entity_poly.entity_id
_entity_poly.type
_entity_poly.pdbx_seq_one_letter_code
_entity_poly.pdbx_strand_id
1 'polypeptide(L)'
;MSWLKGIIAYPETVKTLDWFRAKGYKLGVISDTSPSLRLTIKQAGLDEYFDSYTCSAFAGVDKPDPKIFNMALESLGVSAAESLYVDDYYVEADGARNMGFTAFHIIRDGYDKGYEGERKWDIYSLYEMAEYAGRENT
;
A
#
# COMPACT_ATOMS: atom_id res chain seq x y z
N MET A 1 -1.52 -0.80 -2.62
CA MET A 1 -0.43 -1.65 -2.14
C MET A 1 0.15 -2.46 -3.28
N SER A 2 1.39 -2.18 -3.67
CA SER A 2 2.02 -2.87 -4.79
C SER A 2 2.57 -4.24 -4.43
N TRP A 3 2.69 -4.55 -3.15
CA TRP A 3 3.26 -5.81 -2.69
C TRP A 3 2.46 -7.06 -3.09
N LEU A 4 1.25 -6.87 -3.65
CA LEU A 4 0.43 -7.97 -4.16
C LEU A 4 0.79 -8.41 -5.58
N LYS A 5 1.79 -7.81 -6.20
CA LYS A 5 2.17 -8.08 -7.60
C LYS A 5 2.36 -9.56 -7.93
N GLY A 6 2.94 -10.30 -7.05
CA GLY A 6 3.27 -11.71 -7.29
C GLY A 6 2.13 -12.68 -7.06
N ILE A 7 0.94 -12.19 -6.74
CA ILE A 7 -0.20 -13.03 -6.39
C ILE A 7 0.06 -13.84 -5.12
N ILE A 8 1.21 -13.64 -4.49
CA ILE A 8 1.61 -14.37 -3.29
C ILE A 8 1.30 -13.52 -2.06
N ALA A 9 0.38 -14.01 -1.24
CA ALA A 9 0.12 -13.40 0.05
C ALA A 9 1.16 -13.89 1.05
N TYR A 10 1.90 -12.98 1.66
CA TYR A 10 2.82 -13.35 2.73
C TYR A 10 2.04 -13.80 3.96
N PRO A 11 2.64 -14.64 4.83
CA PRO A 11 1.93 -15.20 5.99
C PRO A 11 1.24 -14.17 6.88
N GLU A 12 1.84 -12.99 7.04
CA GLU A 12 1.26 -11.94 7.87
C GLU A 12 0.17 -11.10 7.18
N THR A 13 -0.05 -11.30 5.88
CA THR A 13 -0.95 -10.45 5.10
C THR A 13 -2.37 -10.45 5.63
N VAL A 14 -2.98 -11.62 5.73
CA VAL A 14 -4.38 -11.74 6.15
C VAL A 14 -4.58 -11.20 7.57
N LYS A 15 -3.67 -11.55 8.47
CA LYS A 15 -3.77 -11.09 9.86
C LYS A 15 -3.67 -9.57 9.97
N THR A 16 -2.78 -8.97 9.18
CA THR A 16 -2.60 -7.52 9.17
C THR A 16 -3.83 -6.82 8.59
N LEU A 17 -4.37 -7.33 7.48
CA LEU A 17 -5.58 -6.78 6.89
C LEU A 17 -6.78 -6.89 7.85
N ASP A 18 -6.93 -8.03 8.51
CA ASP A 18 -7.97 -8.21 9.53
C ASP A 18 -7.84 -7.19 10.65
N TRP A 19 -6.62 -6.94 11.12
CA TRP A 19 -6.38 -5.99 12.19
C TRP A 19 -6.81 -4.57 11.77
N PHE A 20 -6.41 -4.13 10.56
CA PHE A 20 -6.78 -2.81 10.08
C PHE A 20 -8.30 -2.66 9.91
N ARG A 21 -8.96 -3.67 9.36
CA ARG A 21 -10.41 -3.62 9.20
C ARG A 21 -11.12 -3.59 10.56
N ALA A 22 -10.66 -4.37 11.52
CA ALA A 22 -11.22 -4.37 12.87
C ALA A 22 -11.08 -3.01 13.55
N LYS A 23 -10.06 -2.23 13.19
CA LYS A 23 -9.85 -0.88 13.72
C LYS A 23 -10.60 0.20 12.91
N GLY A 24 -11.37 -0.18 11.91
CA GLY A 24 -12.17 0.75 11.12
C GLY A 24 -11.44 1.40 9.95
N TYR A 25 -10.26 0.92 9.58
CA TYR A 25 -9.54 1.43 8.42
C TYR A 25 -10.20 0.99 7.13
N LYS A 26 -10.23 1.90 6.16
CA LYS A 26 -10.57 1.57 4.78
C LYS A 26 -9.31 1.09 4.09
N LEU A 27 -9.43 0.07 3.25
CA LEU A 27 -8.27 -0.54 2.60
C LEU A 27 -8.37 -0.37 1.08
N GLY A 28 -7.26 0.03 0.47
CA GLY A 28 -7.18 0.20 -0.98
C GLY A 28 -5.91 -0.40 -1.55
N VAL A 29 -5.97 -0.73 -2.83
CA VAL A 29 -4.81 -1.21 -3.58
C VAL A 29 -4.51 -0.20 -4.69
N ILE A 30 -3.23 0.17 -4.83
CA ILE A 30 -2.73 0.97 -5.94
C ILE A 30 -1.65 0.15 -6.62
N SER A 31 -1.80 -0.09 -7.92
CA SER A 31 -0.86 -0.93 -8.65
C SER A 31 -0.65 -0.45 -10.08
N ASP A 32 0.55 -0.67 -10.61
CA ASP A 32 0.90 -0.41 -12.00
C ASP A 32 0.55 -1.62 -12.86
N THR A 33 -0.71 -2.06 -12.81
CA THR A 33 -1.17 -3.22 -13.55
C THR A 33 -2.41 -2.89 -14.41
N SER A 34 -2.87 -3.90 -15.15
CA SER A 34 -4.05 -3.81 -16.00
C SER A 34 -5.34 -3.85 -15.15
N PRO A 35 -6.50 -3.60 -15.81
CA PRO A 35 -7.81 -3.71 -15.15
C PRO A 35 -8.11 -5.08 -14.53
N SER A 36 -7.33 -6.11 -14.89
CA SER A 36 -7.48 -7.45 -14.30
C SER A 36 -6.97 -7.54 -12.86
N LEU A 37 -6.45 -6.44 -12.30
CA LEU A 37 -5.97 -6.39 -10.91
C LEU A 37 -6.98 -6.98 -9.92
N ARG A 38 -8.24 -6.59 -10.04
CA ARG A 38 -9.29 -7.04 -9.12
C ARG A 38 -9.48 -8.57 -9.18
N LEU A 39 -9.42 -9.13 -10.39
CA LEU A 39 -9.51 -10.59 -10.56
C LEU A 39 -8.30 -11.28 -9.92
N THR A 40 -7.11 -10.73 -10.11
CA THR A 40 -5.89 -11.26 -9.51
C THR A 40 -6.01 -11.32 -7.98
N ILE A 41 -6.50 -10.25 -7.37
CA ILE A 41 -6.69 -10.16 -5.93
C ILE A 41 -7.75 -11.17 -5.47
N LYS A 42 -8.80 -11.33 -6.23
CA LYS A 42 -9.85 -12.32 -5.94
C LYS A 42 -9.29 -13.74 -5.97
N GLN A 43 -8.45 -14.06 -6.95
CA GLN A 43 -7.81 -15.37 -7.05
C GLN A 43 -6.87 -15.64 -5.86
N ALA A 44 -6.30 -14.60 -5.28
CA ALA A 44 -5.49 -14.70 -4.08
C ALA A 44 -6.34 -14.79 -2.79
N GLY A 45 -7.67 -14.71 -2.90
CA GLY A 45 -8.56 -14.79 -1.75
C GLY A 45 -8.61 -13.52 -0.90
N LEU A 46 -8.20 -12.39 -1.45
CA LEU A 46 -8.06 -11.14 -0.69
C LEU A 46 -9.06 -10.05 -1.09
N ASP A 47 -9.96 -10.31 -2.04
CA ASP A 47 -10.84 -9.27 -2.58
C ASP A 47 -11.79 -8.67 -1.55
N GLU A 48 -12.21 -9.45 -0.56
CA GLU A 48 -13.11 -8.97 0.49
C GLU A 48 -12.50 -7.93 1.42
N TYR A 49 -11.18 -7.83 1.43
CA TYR A 49 -10.48 -6.90 2.31
C TYR A 49 -10.42 -5.48 1.77
N PHE A 50 -10.61 -5.29 0.47
CA PHE A 50 -10.34 -4.01 -0.16
C PHE A 50 -11.59 -3.25 -0.55
N ASP A 51 -11.61 -1.96 -0.21
CA ASP A 51 -12.70 -1.03 -0.51
C ASP A 51 -12.46 -0.28 -1.83
N SER A 52 -11.24 -0.31 -2.34
CA SER A 52 -10.85 0.43 -3.54
C SER A 52 -9.74 -0.27 -4.29
N TYR A 53 -9.81 -0.19 -5.62
CA TYR A 53 -8.78 -0.72 -6.53
C TYR A 53 -8.43 0.38 -7.53
N THR A 54 -7.19 0.84 -7.51
CA THR A 54 -6.71 1.85 -8.45
C THR A 54 -5.54 1.27 -9.24
N CYS A 55 -5.63 1.28 -10.55
CA CYS A 55 -4.54 0.79 -11.39
C CYS A 55 -4.15 1.82 -12.44
N SER A 56 -2.91 1.72 -12.93
CA SER A 56 -2.35 2.66 -13.90
C SER A 56 -3.15 2.70 -15.21
N ALA A 57 -3.72 1.58 -15.63
CA ALA A 57 -4.50 1.53 -16.87
C ALA A 57 -5.71 2.47 -16.83
N PHE A 58 -6.39 2.58 -15.69
CA PHE A 58 -7.52 3.50 -15.53
C PHE A 58 -7.07 4.93 -15.22
N ALA A 59 -5.99 5.08 -14.48
CA ALA A 59 -5.48 6.39 -14.11
C ALA A 59 -4.82 7.12 -15.30
N GLY A 60 -4.28 6.36 -16.23
CA GLY A 60 -3.51 6.91 -17.34
C GLY A 60 -2.10 7.33 -16.94
N VAL A 61 -1.70 7.07 -15.73
CA VAL A 61 -0.36 7.38 -15.19
C VAL A 61 0.06 6.26 -14.24
N ASP A 62 1.37 6.13 -14.06
CA ASP A 62 1.96 5.15 -13.12
C ASP A 62 2.34 5.83 -11.81
N LYS A 63 2.51 5.00 -10.77
CA LYS A 63 3.14 5.49 -9.55
C LYS A 63 4.58 5.94 -9.87
N PRO A 64 5.13 7.00 -9.28
CA PRO A 64 4.57 7.78 -8.17
C PRO A 64 3.84 9.06 -8.61
N ASP A 65 3.23 9.10 -9.78
CA ASP A 65 2.48 10.28 -10.21
C ASP A 65 1.36 10.59 -9.21
N PRO A 66 1.26 11.85 -8.72
CA PRO A 66 0.23 12.23 -7.75
C PRO A 66 -1.20 11.89 -8.17
N LYS A 67 -1.48 11.86 -9.47
CA LYS A 67 -2.82 11.58 -9.97
C LYS A 67 -3.33 10.21 -9.52
N ILE A 68 -2.48 9.17 -9.56
CA ILE A 68 -2.92 7.81 -9.19
C ILE A 68 -3.21 7.73 -7.70
N PHE A 69 -2.41 8.41 -6.87
CA PHE A 69 -2.65 8.46 -5.42
C PHE A 69 -3.92 9.24 -5.09
N ASN A 70 -4.17 10.35 -5.78
CA ASN A 70 -5.37 11.15 -5.57
C ASN A 70 -6.63 10.38 -5.96
N MET A 71 -6.59 9.59 -7.02
CA MET A 71 -7.72 8.73 -7.40
C MET A 71 -8.07 7.74 -6.29
N ALA A 72 -7.06 7.14 -5.69
CA ALA A 72 -7.28 6.21 -4.58
C ALA A 72 -7.86 6.93 -3.36
N LEU A 73 -7.33 8.08 -3.01
CA LEU A 73 -7.83 8.88 -1.88
C LEU A 73 -9.29 9.28 -2.08
N GLU A 74 -9.64 9.74 -3.26
CA GLU A 74 -11.03 10.12 -3.58
C GLU A 74 -11.94 8.91 -3.50
N SER A 75 -11.51 7.77 -4.02
CA SER A 75 -12.27 6.52 -3.98
C SER A 75 -12.58 6.08 -2.55
N LEU A 76 -11.65 6.28 -1.63
CA LEU A 76 -11.82 5.92 -0.23
C LEU A 76 -12.45 7.03 0.62
N GLY A 77 -12.50 8.26 0.11
CA GLY A 77 -13.03 9.38 0.85
C GLY A 77 -12.14 9.81 2.02
N VAL A 78 -10.83 9.69 1.87
CA VAL A 78 -9.86 10.01 2.92
C VAL A 78 -8.78 10.97 2.40
N SER A 79 -8.04 11.58 3.33
CA SER A 79 -6.90 12.44 2.99
C SER A 79 -5.58 11.68 3.11
N ALA A 80 -4.54 12.19 2.45
CA ALA A 80 -3.21 11.61 2.55
C ALA A 80 -2.69 11.67 3.99
N ALA A 81 -2.95 12.78 4.70
CA ALA A 81 -2.47 12.99 6.07
C ALA A 81 -3.00 11.94 7.07
N GLU A 82 -4.17 11.37 6.80
CA GLU A 82 -4.76 10.34 7.66
C GLU A 82 -4.54 8.91 7.14
N SER A 83 -3.72 8.76 6.10
CA SER A 83 -3.54 7.49 5.39
C SER A 83 -2.14 6.92 5.56
N LEU A 84 -2.08 5.58 5.64
CA LEU A 84 -0.84 4.83 5.61
C LEU A 84 -0.67 4.22 4.22
N TYR A 85 0.56 4.13 3.77
CA TYR A 85 0.90 3.51 2.50
C TYR A 85 2.10 2.59 2.68
N VAL A 86 2.13 1.49 1.96
CA VAL A 86 3.27 0.58 1.95
C VAL A 86 3.57 0.13 0.54
N ASP A 87 4.85 0.11 0.19
CA ASP A 87 5.32 -0.33 -1.12
C ASP A 87 6.68 -1.01 -0.95
N ASP A 88 7.02 -1.88 -1.89
CA ASP A 88 8.32 -2.55 -1.91
C ASP A 88 9.37 -1.78 -2.72
N TYR A 89 9.01 -0.60 -3.22
CA TYR A 89 9.87 0.22 -4.06
C TYR A 89 9.99 1.64 -3.50
N TYR A 90 11.23 2.08 -3.23
CA TYR A 90 11.50 3.36 -2.58
C TYR A 90 10.91 4.56 -3.30
N VAL A 91 11.04 4.60 -4.63
CA VAL A 91 10.55 5.73 -5.43
C VAL A 91 9.06 5.96 -5.19
N GLU A 92 8.29 4.88 -5.15
CA GLU A 92 6.85 4.94 -4.96
C GLU A 92 6.48 5.31 -3.53
N ALA A 93 7.18 4.74 -2.54
CA ALA A 93 6.96 5.08 -1.14
C ALA A 93 7.34 6.53 -0.85
N ASP A 94 8.46 7.01 -1.39
CA ASP A 94 8.88 8.39 -1.23
C ASP A 94 7.89 9.35 -1.89
N GLY A 95 7.37 9.00 -3.07
CA GLY A 95 6.35 9.79 -3.75
C GLY A 95 5.08 9.94 -2.93
N ALA A 96 4.62 8.87 -2.32
CA ALA A 96 3.46 8.92 -1.43
C ALA A 96 3.75 9.79 -0.19
N ARG A 97 4.94 9.66 0.38
CA ARG A 97 5.33 10.47 1.54
C ARG A 97 5.34 11.95 1.20
N ASN A 98 5.81 12.31 0.02
CA ASN A 98 5.82 13.69 -0.45
C ASN A 98 4.41 14.28 -0.61
N MET A 99 3.40 13.44 -0.75
CA MET A 99 2.00 13.88 -0.81
C MET A 99 1.35 13.99 0.57
N GLY A 100 2.03 13.56 1.62
CA GLY A 100 1.51 13.63 2.98
C GLY A 100 1.13 12.31 3.60
N PHE A 101 1.24 11.19 2.87
CA PHE A 101 1.04 9.85 3.44
C PHE A 101 2.10 9.54 4.49
N THR A 102 1.74 8.74 5.49
CA THR A 102 2.73 8.02 6.29
C THR A 102 3.07 6.77 5.49
N ALA A 103 4.21 6.80 4.80
CA ALA A 103 4.56 5.78 3.81
C ALA A 103 5.74 4.95 4.26
N PHE A 104 5.56 3.64 4.22
CA PHE A 104 6.57 2.65 4.59
C PHE A 104 7.15 2.00 3.36
N HIS A 105 8.44 1.66 3.44
CA HIS A 105 9.10 0.82 2.45
C HIS A 105 9.27 -0.57 3.06
N ILE A 106 8.58 -1.58 2.49
CA ILE A 106 8.73 -2.95 2.97
C ILE A 106 9.87 -3.62 2.21
N ILE A 107 10.84 -4.15 2.94
CA ILE A 107 12.02 -4.76 2.36
C ILE A 107 11.76 -6.24 2.10
N ARG A 108 11.72 -6.60 0.81
CA ARG A 108 11.52 -7.95 0.33
C ARG A 108 12.50 -8.20 -0.81
N ASP A 109 13.11 -9.36 -0.83
CA ASP A 109 13.92 -9.86 -1.96
C ASP A 109 15.04 -8.90 -2.44
N GLY A 110 15.58 -8.08 -1.54
CA GLY A 110 16.74 -7.23 -1.85
C GLY A 110 16.44 -5.98 -2.68
N TYR A 111 15.20 -5.57 -2.79
CA TYR A 111 14.84 -4.34 -3.51
C TYR A 111 15.40 -3.07 -2.91
N ASP A 112 15.97 -3.15 -1.71
CA ASP A 112 16.57 -2.01 -1.05
C ASP A 112 18.03 -1.72 -1.48
N LYS A 113 18.59 -2.55 -2.36
CA LYS A 113 19.98 -2.39 -2.80
C LYS A 113 20.18 -1.08 -3.53
N GLY A 114 21.23 -0.36 -3.15
CA GLY A 114 21.60 0.89 -3.79
C GLY A 114 20.82 2.10 -3.35
N TYR A 115 19.86 1.96 -2.45
CA TYR A 115 19.13 3.11 -1.93
C TYR A 115 20.01 3.91 -0.96
N GLU A 116 20.16 5.20 -1.23
CA GLU A 116 20.99 6.10 -0.43
C GLU A 116 20.18 7.10 0.40
N GLY A 117 18.86 7.03 0.34
CA GLY A 117 17.99 7.92 1.06
C GLY A 117 17.78 7.53 2.53
N GLU A 118 16.80 8.19 3.16
CA GLU A 118 16.46 7.93 4.55
C GLU A 118 15.79 6.58 4.72
N ARG A 119 16.21 5.81 5.72
CA ARG A 119 15.69 4.47 5.98
C ARG A 119 14.77 4.41 7.21
N LYS A 120 14.36 5.55 7.72
CA LYS A 120 13.49 5.63 8.90
C LYS A 120 12.19 4.83 8.75
N TRP A 121 11.68 4.73 7.53
CA TRP A 121 10.41 4.09 7.23
C TRP A 121 10.55 2.67 6.67
N ASP A 122 11.74 2.08 6.75
CA ASP A 122 11.95 0.69 6.34
C ASP A 122 11.29 -0.26 7.33
N ILE A 123 10.54 -1.21 6.80
CA ILE A 123 9.96 -2.29 7.60
C ILE A 123 10.23 -3.63 6.92
N TYR A 124 10.21 -4.69 7.68
CA TYR A 124 10.48 -6.04 7.19
C TYR A 124 9.23 -6.93 7.23
N SER A 125 8.19 -6.46 7.88
CA SER A 125 6.91 -7.15 7.99
C SER A 125 5.78 -6.14 8.09
N LEU A 126 4.61 -6.50 7.56
CA LEU A 126 3.42 -5.66 7.66
C LEU A 126 2.97 -5.49 9.12
N TYR A 127 3.36 -6.39 10.03
CA TYR A 127 3.08 -6.24 11.45
C TYR A 127 3.65 -4.95 12.02
N GLU A 128 4.80 -4.51 11.53
CA GLU A 128 5.42 -3.27 11.99
C GLU A 128 4.56 -2.05 11.64
N MET A 129 3.87 -2.07 10.50
CA MET A 129 2.94 -1.01 10.13
C MET A 129 1.72 -1.00 11.06
N ALA A 130 1.20 -2.16 11.41
CA ALA A 130 0.10 -2.28 12.36
C ALA A 130 0.52 -1.80 13.76
N GLU A 131 1.73 -2.12 14.20
CA GLU A 131 2.26 -1.63 15.47
C GLU A 131 2.35 -0.11 15.50
N TYR A 132 2.85 0.48 14.42
CA TYR A 132 2.91 1.93 14.29
C TYR A 132 1.52 2.55 14.42
N ALA A 133 0.55 2.04 13.67
CA ALA A 133 -0.81 2.55 13.68
C ALA A 133 -1.45 2.41 15.07
N GLY A 134 -1.17 1.33 15.78
CA GLY A 134 -1.67 1.11 17.13
C GLY A 134 -1.12 2.11 18.13
N ARG A 135 0.16 2.46 18.02
CA ARG A 135 0.78 3.45 18.92
C ARG A 135 0.24 4.86 18.67
N GLU A 136 0.06 5.24 17.40
CA GLU A 136 -0.41 6.58 17.06
C GLU A 136 -1.88 6.82 17.42
N ASN A 137 -2.66 5.75 17.56
CA ASN A 137 -4.09 5.83 17.87
C ASN A 137 -4.44 5.58 19.35
N THR A 138 -3.44 5.55 20.22
CA THR A 138 -3.66 5.37 21.67
C THR A 138 -3.50 6.65 22.46
#